data_00787c3f7eabfededbf0d97844f36297
#
_entry.id   00787c3f7eabfededbf0d97844f36297
#
_cell.length_a   1.000
_cell.length_b   1.000
_cell.length_c   1.000
_cell.angle_alpha   90.00
_cell.angle_beta   90.00
_cell.angle_gamma   90.00
#
_symmetry.space_group_name_H-M   'P 1'
#
loop_
_entity.id
_entity.type
_entity.pdbx_description
1 polymer ?
#
loop_
_entity_poly.entity_id
_entity_poly.type
_entity_poly.pdbx_seq_one_letter_code
_entity_poly.pdbx_strand_id
1 'polypeptide(L)'
;MNLRRLWAIMLKELRQLRRDRITLAMIVGIPVMQLLLFGYAINLNLRHLDAGVADQANSAASRALVQDMVATGVITPRSDAYSPDQLMQALRRGEISVGIVVPADFERRRFDGREAVQVLVDGSDTVVQSAAIQL
;
A
#
# COMPACT_ATOMS: atom_id res chain seq x y z
N MET A 1 35.43 29.90 15.07
CA MET A 1 34.05 30.31 15.41
C MET A 1 33.81 29.96 16.88
N ASN A 2 33.58 30.96 17.74
CA ASN A 2 33.50 30.68 19.19
C ASN A 2 32.14 30.10 19.57
N LEU A 3 32.12 28.92 20.15
CA LEU A 3 30.92 28.19 20.56
C LEU A 3 29.96 29.03 21.43
N ARG A 4 30.52 29.92 22.26
CA ARG A 4 29.75 30.86 23.09
C ARG A 4 28.98 31.87 22.26
N ARG A 5 29.53 32.36 21.14
CA ARG A 5 28.85 33.30 20.24
C ARG A 5 27.74 32.58 19.47
N LEU A 6 27.98 31.37 19.03
CA LEU A 6 26.96 30.57 18.37
C LEU A 6 25.77 30.30 19.30
N TRP A 7 26.03 29.95 20.55
CA TRP A 7 24.99 29.70 21.56
C TRP A 7 24.18 30.96 21.88
N ALA A 8 24.85 32.11 21.99
CA ALA A 8 24.18 33.40 22.21
C ALA A 8 23.26 33.79 21.05
N ILE A 9 23.68 33.54 19.80
CA ILE A 9 22.87 33.81 18.61
C ILE A 9 21.67 32.85 18.58
N MET A 10 21.87 31.56 18.83
CA MET A 10 20.76 30.59 18.89
C MET A 10 19.70 30.98 19.92
N LEU A 11 20.11 31.37 21.12
CA LEU A 11 19.19 31.79 22.16
C LEU A 11 18.42 33.07 21.79
N LYS A 12 19.07 33.99 21.13
CA LYS A 12 18.45 35.20 20.63
C LYS A 12 17.38 34.88 19.58
N GLU A 13 17.73 34.07 18.58
CA GLU A 13 16.83 33.66 17.50
C GLU A 13 15.62 32.88 18.06
N LEU A 14 15.85 31.96 19.02
CA LEU A 14 14.79 31.19 19.65
C LEU A 14 13.81 32.07 20.43
N ARG A 15 14.31 33.12 21.11
CA ARG A 15 13.45 34.10 21.78
C ARG A 15 12.67 34.96 20.80
N GLN A 16 13.26 35.33 19.71
CA GLN A 16 12.63 36.11 18.64
C GLN A 16 11.51 35.27 17.99
N LEU A 17 11.77 33.97 17.71
CA LEU A 17 10.80 33.05 17.17
C LEU A 17 9.58 32.87 18.08
N ARG A 18 9.79 32.79 19.42
CA ARG A 18 8.68 32.75 20.40
C ARG A 18 7.78 33.98 20.37
N ARG A 19 8.32 35.13 19.97
CA ARG A 19 7.57 36.37 19.88
C ARG A 19 6.79 36.49 18.59
N ASP A 20 7.29 35.88 17.54
CA ASP A 20 6.63 35.81 16.23
C ASP A 20 5.72 34.59 16.14
N ARG A 21 4.48 34.78 16.58
CA ARG A 21 3.45 33.74 16.63
C ARG A 21 3.09 33.20 15.24
N ILE A 22 3.20 34.03 14.20
CA ILE A 22 2.84 33.65 12.83
C ILE A 22 3.89 32.68 12.28
N THR A 23 5.16 33.05 12.38
CA THR A 23 6.26 32.18 11.94
C THR A 23 6.29 30.86 12.72
N LEU A 24 6.06 30.90 14.03
CA LEU A 24 5.98 29.69 14.86
C LEU A 24 4.81 28.79 14.42
N ALA A 25 3.64 29.38 14.19
CA ALA A 25 2.47 28.65 13.73
C ALA A 25 2.70 27.99 12.35
N MET A 26 3.43 28.64 11.45
CA MET A 26 3.79 28.08 10.14
C MET A 26 4.80 26.94 10.26
N ILE A 27 5.86 27.11 11.07
CA ILE A 27 6.90 26.09 11.25
C ILE A 27 6.34 24.80 11.84
N VAL A 28 5.38 24.90 12.75
CA VAL A 28 4.73 23.73 13.37
C VAL A 28 3.52 23.26 12.56
N GLY A 29 2.70 24.19 12.10
CA GLY A 29 1.43 23.92 11.44
C GLY A 29 1.60 23.22 10.08
N ILE A 30 2.57 23.63 9.27
CA ILE A 30 2.80 23.02 7.95
C ILE A 30 3.18 21.55 8.08
N PRO A 31 4.19 21.13 8.88
CA PRO A 31 4.50 19.72 9.06
C PRO A 31 3.36 18.91 9.66
N VAL A 32 2.64 19.45 10.63
CA VAL A 32 1.47 18.78 11.23
C VAL A 32 0.38 18.56 10.19
N MET A 33 0.08 19.57 9.38
CA MET A 33 -0.90 19.46 8.30
C MET A 33 -0.46 18.45 7.25
N GLN A 34 0.81 18.41 6.87
CA GLN A 34 1.36 17.42 5.97
C GLN A 34 1.21 15.99 6.54
N LEU A 35 1.56 15.78 7.80
CA LEU A 35 1.40 14.47 8.46
C LEU A 35 -0.06 14.03 8.50
N LEU A 36 -0.99 14.93 8.78
CA LEU A 36 -2.43 14.62 8.76
C LEU A 36 -2.91 14.26 7.35
N LEU A 37 -2.53 15.05 6.34
CA LEU A 37 -2.91 14.81 4.96
C LEU A 37 -2.34 13.48 4.44
N PHE A 38 -1.05 13.23 4.63
CA PHE A 38 -0.41 11.99 4.20
C PHE A 38 -0.90 10.79 4.98
N GLY A 39 -1.06 10.90 6.30
CA GLY A 39 -1.59 9.82 7.13
C GLY A 39 -3.03 9.45 6.74
N TYR A 40 -3.86 10.43 6.41
CA TYR A 40 -5.22 10.20 5.93
C TYR A 40 -5.26 9.62 4.53
N ALA A 41 -4.47 10.18 3.60
CA ALA A 41 -4.39 9.71 2.22
C ALA A 41 -3.89 8.27 2.11
N ILE A 42 -2.87 7.90 2.89
CA ILE A 42 -2.33 6.54 2.91
C ILE A 42 -3.36 5.53 3.46
N ASN A 43 -4.11 5.90 4.49
CA ASN A 43 -5.13 5.01 5.05
C ASN A 43 -6.34 4.78 4.14
N LEU A 44 -6.65 5.71 3.24
CA LEU A 44 -7.82 5.58 2.36
C LEU A 44 -7.60 4.66 1.15
N ASN A 45 -6.36 4.50 0.71
CA ASN A 45 -6.09 3.82 -0.56
C ASN A 45 -5.67 2.34 -0.44
N LEU A 46 -5.40 1.86 0.77
CA LEU A 46 -4.90 0.49 0.98
C LEU A 46 -5.95 -0.50 1.49
N ARG A 47 -7.19 -0.08 1.64
CA ARG A 47 -8.28 -0.95 2.09
C ARG A 47 -9.30 -1.13 0.99
N HIS A 48 -9.74 -2.38 0.80
CA HIS A 48 -10.77 -2.75 -0.17
C HIS A 48 -10.35 -2.58 -1.64
N LEU A 49 -9.17 -3.09 -2.00
CA LEU A 49 -8.79 -3.23 -3.39
C LEU A 49 -9.69 -4.29 -4.04
N ASP A 50 -10.42 -3.91 -5.09
CA ASP A 50 -11.19 -4.87 -5.88
C ASP A 50 -10.22 -5.86 -6.52
N ALA A 51 -10.25 -7.10 -6.06
CA ALA A 51 -9.37 -8.16 -6.51
C ALA A 51 -10.13 -9.21 -7.30
N GLY A 52 -9.57 -9.57 -8.45
CA GLY A 52 -9.97 -10.77 -9.16
C GLY A 52 -9.09 -11.95 -8.78
N VAL A 53 -9.66 -13.12 -8.61
CA VAL A 53 -8.92 -14.34 -8.28
C VAL A 53 -9.11 -15.37 -9.39
N ALA A 54 -8.00 -15.84 -9.95
CA ALA A 54 -7.94 -16.97 -10.87
C ALA A 54 -7.27 -18.15 -10.18
N ASP A 55 -8.06 -18.99 -9.52
CA ASP A 55 -7.57 -20.19 -8.84
C ASP A 55 -7.60 -21.41 -9.77
N GLN A 56 -6.45 -21.75 -10.34
CA GLN A 56 -6.28 -22.91 -11.20
C GLN A 56 -5.98 -24.19 -10.39
N ALA A 57 -5.49 -24.05 -9.16
CA ALA A 57 -5.18 -25.18 -8.29
C ALA A 57 -6.45 -25.83 -7.73
N ASN A 58 -7.47 -25.03 -7.46
CA ASN A 58 -8.76 -25.44 -6.91
C ASN A 58 -8.63 -26.41 -5.71
N SER A 59 -7.59 -26.21 -4.90
CA SER A 59 -7.27 -27.04 -3.74
C SER A 59 -7.79 -26.42 -2.44
N ALA A 60 -7.81 -27.22 -1.36
CA ALA A 60 -8.14 -26.69 -0.04
C ALA A 60 -7.13 -25.64 0.42
N ALA A 61 -5.85 -25.82 0.06
CA ALA A 61 -4.78 -24.90 0.41
C ALA A 61 -4.88 -23.58 -0.34
N SER A 62 -5.24 -23.58 -1.65
CA SER A 62 -5.44 -22.35 -2.43
C SER A 62 -6.63 -21.54 -1.91
N ARG A 63 -7.74 -22.22 -1.58
CA ARG A 63 -8.91 -21.58 -0.98
C ARG A 63 -8.61 -20.96 0.38
N ALA A 64 -7.85 -21.65 1.23
CA ALA A 64 -7.43 -21.12 2.52
C ALA A 64 -6.58 -19.85 2.35
N LEU A 65 -5.62 -19.87 1.42
CA LEU A 65 -4.80 -18.70 1.11
C LEU A 65 -5.63 -17.48 0.70
N VAL A 66 -6.59 -17.68 -0.21
CA VAL A 66 -7.50 -16.60 -0.65
C VAL A 66 -8.34 -16.07 0.51
N GLN A 67 -8.84 -16.95 1.38
CA GLN A 67 -9.58 -16.55 2.59
C GLN A 67 -8.72 -15.74 3.56
N ASP A 68 -7.48 -16.14 3.75
CA ASP A 68 -6.54 -15.41 4.61
C ASP A 68 -6.25 -14.00 4.04
N MET A 69 -6.05 -13.90 2.73
CA MET A 69 -5.87 -12.59 2.06
C MET A 69 -7.10 -11.68 2.22
N VAL A 70 -8.30 -12.23 2.13
CA VAL A 70 -9.55 -11.50 2.37
C VAL A 70 -9.67 -11.08 3.83
N ALA A 71 -9.29 -11.95 4.76
CA ALA A 71 -9.34 -11.67 6.18
C ALA A 71 -8.42 -10.51 6.62
N THR A 72 -7.35 -10.26 5.88
CA THR A 72 -6.48 -9.08 6.11
C THR A 72 -7.18 -7.74 5.81
N GLY A 73 -8.30 -7.76 5.07
CA GLY A 73 -9.06 -6.58 4.68
C GLY A 73 -8.38 -5.71 3.61
N VAL A 74 -7.27 -6.17 3.04
CA VAL A 74 -6.54 -5.47 1.97
C VAL A 74 -7.26 -5.64 0.63
N ILE A 75 -7.79 -6.83 0.37
CA ILE A 75 -8.50 -7.18 -0.86
C ILE A 75 -9.98 -7.46 -0.60
N THR A 76 -10.81 -7.04 -1.55
CA THR A 76 -12.22 -7.42 -1.62
C THR A 76 -12.38 -8.27 -2.88
N PRO A 77 -12.58 -9.59 -2.74
CA PRO A 77 -12.72 -10.45 -3.90
C PRO A 77 -14.04 -10.14 -4.60
N ARG A 78 -13.99 -9.96 -5.91
CA ARG A 78 -15.19 -10.03 -6.74
C ARG A 78 -15.60 -11.49 -6.89
N SER A 79 -16.91 -11.71 -6.87
CA SER A 79 -17.52 -13.04 -6.85
C SER A 79 -17.38 -13.85 -8.14
N ASP A 80 -16.77 -13.26 -9.17
CA ASP A 80 -16.60 -13.91 -10.46
C ASP A 80 -15.32 -14.76 -10.46
N ALA A 81 -15.46 -16.05 -10.80
CA ALA A 81 -14.32 -16.92 -11.03
C ALA A 81 -13.67 -16.53 -12.36
N TYR A 82 -12.52 -15.90 -12.31
CA TYR A 82 -11.77 -15.47 -13.48
C TYR A 82 -10.86 -16.59 -14.01
N SER A 83 -10.79 -16.73 -15.33
CA SER A 83 -9.63 -17.32 -15.96
C SER A 83 -8.48 -16.30 -16.01
N PRO A 84 -7.22 -16.72 -16.14
CA PRO A 84 -6.09 -15.77 -16.24
C PRO A 84 -6.25 -14.72 -17.34
N ASP A 85 -6.83 -15.10 -18.48
CA ASP A 85 -7.09 -14.18 -19.61
C ASP A 85 -8.20 -13.17 -19.29
N GLN A 86 -9.27 -13.63 -18.64
CA GLN A 86 -10.34 -12.75 -18.18
C GLN A 86 -9.86 -11.78 -17.11
N LEU A 87 -9.00 -12.25 -16.21
CA LEU A 87 -8.37 -11.43 -15.18
C LEU A 87 -7.57 -10.28 -15.79
N MET A 88 -6.77 -10.59 -16.82
CA MET A 88 -5.99 -9.59 -17.54
C MET A 88 -6.88 -8.55 -18.24
N GLN A 89 -8.00 -8.99 -18.82
CA GLN A 89 -8.95 -8.10 -19.46
C GLN A 89 -9.68 -7.20 -18.44
N ALA A 90 -10.05 -7.75 -17.27
CA ALA A 90 -10.70 -7.00 -16.20
C ALA A 90 -9.76 -5.93 -15.62
N LEU A 91 -8.48 -6.25 -15.46
CA LEU A 91 -7.44 -5.27 -15.08
C LEU A 91 -7.33 -4.14 -16.10
N ARG A 92 -7.24 -4.48 -17.39
CA ARG A 92 -7.14 -3.47 -18.47
C ARG A 92 -8.38 -2.57 -18.57
N ARG A 93 -9.55 -3.08 -18.21
CA ARG A 93 -10.81 -2.31 -18.18
C ARG A 93 -10.99 -1.49 -16.91
N GLY A 94 -10.10 -1.67 -15.91
CA GLY A 94 -10.24 -1.02 -14.61
C GLY A 94 -11.38 -1.57 -13.75
N GLU A 95 -11.89 -2.76 -14.07
CA GLU A 95 -12.96 -3.42 -13.32
C GLU A 95 -12.43 -4.00 -11.99
N ILE A 96 -11.14 -4.34 -11.95
CA ILE A 96 -10.40 -4.79 -10.79
C ILE A 96 -9.07 -4.05 -10.71
N SER A 97 -8.58 -3.83 -9.51
CA SER A 97 -7.30 -3.15 -9.26
C SER A 97 -6.13 -4.13 -9.13
N VAL A 98 -6.42 -5.34 -8.66
CA VAL A 98 -5.43 -6.40 -8.43
C VAL A 98 -5.95 -7.72 -8.98
N GLY A 99 -5.10 -8.45 -9.67
CA GLY A 99 -5.35 -9.81 -10.13
C GLY A 99 -4.47 -10.82 -9.38
N ILE A 100 -5.06 -11.87 -8.83
CA ILE A 100 -4.34 -12.93 -8.14
C ILE A 100 -4.49 -14.20 -8.96
N VAL A 101 -3.38 -14.76 -9.41
CA VAL A 101 -3.36 -16.04 -10.12
C VAL A 101 -2.70 -17.10 -9.24
N VAL A 102 -3.46 -18.13 -8.91
CA VAL A 102 -2.96 -19.31 -8.20
C VAL A 102 -2.78 -20.42 -9.24
N PRO A 103 -1.55 -20.81 -9.59
CA PRO A 103 -1.30 -21.80 -10.63
C PRO A 103 -1.71 -23.20 -10.18
N ALA A 104 -1.96 -24.08 -11.15
CA ALA A 104 -2.39 -25.46 -10.88
C ALA A 104 -1.38 -26.28 -10.07
N ASP A 105 -0.10 -25.94 -10.17
CA ASP A 105 1.00 -26.55 -9.42
C ASP A 105 1.34 -25.84 -8.10
N PHE A 106 0.38 -25.10 -7.53
CA PHE A 106 0.53 -24.28 -6.32
C PHE A 106 1.15 -25.05 -5.16
N GLU A 107 0.62 -26.22 -4.84
CA GLU A 107 1.11 -27.03 -3.69
C GLU A 107 2.56 -27.48 -3.89
N ARG A 108 2.91 -27.89 -5.12
CA ARG A 108 4.27 -28.27 -5.48
C ARG A 108 5.24 -27.10 -5.36
N ARG A 109 4.87 -25.91 -5.88
CA ARG A 109 5.68 -24.70 -5.78
C ARG A 109 5.89 -24.27 -4.34
N ARG A 110 4.84 -24.36 -3.54
CA ARG A 110 4.92 -24.07 -2.10
C ARG A 110 5.88 -25.01 -1.38
N PHE A 111 5.84 -26.31 -1.71
CA PHE A 111 6.74 -27.31 -1.14
C PHE A 111 8.20 -27.05 -1.56
N ASP A 112 8.42 -26.67 -2.81
CA ASP A 112 9.75 -26.39 -3.37
C ASP A 112 10.30 -25.00 -2.95
N GLY A 113 9.56 -24.19 -2.19
CA GLY A 113 9.95 -22.84 -1.78
C GLY A 113 10.03 -21.85 -2.94
N ARG A 114 9.27 -22.09 -4.01
CA ARG A 114 9.18 -21.19 -5.18
C ARG A 114 8.01 -20.24 -5.02
N GLU A 115 8.02 -19.17 -5.85
CA GLU A 115 6.86 -18.28 -5.96
C GLU A 115 5.60 -19.08 -6.32
N ALA A 116 4.67 -19.14 -5.38
CA ALA A 116 3.49 -19.97 -5.48
C ALA A 116 2.27 -19.22 -6.04
N VAL A 117 2.30 -17.88 -6.02
CA VAL A 117 1.19 -17.01 -6.44
C VAL A 117 1.74 -15.87 -7.29
N GLN A 118 1.02 -15.50 -8.33
CA GLN A 118 1.31 -14.33 -9.13
C GLN A 118 0.31 -13.23 -8.82
N VAL A 119 0.80 -12.05 -8.49
CA VAL A 119 -0.01 -10.86 -8.30
C VAL A 119 0.17 -9.95 -9.51
N LEU A 120 -0.93 -9.69 -10.20
CA LEU A 120 -0.98 -8.80 -11.36
C LEU A 120 -1.55 -7.46 -10.92
N VAL A 121 -0.88 -6.39 -11.28
CA VAL A 121 -1.28 -5.02 -10.93
C VAL A 121 -1.29 -4.17 -12.19
N ASP A 122 -2.23 -3.26 -12.30
CA ASP A 122 -2.18 -2.25 -13.35
C ASP A 122 -1.02 -1.28 -13.05
N GLY A 123 0.01 -1.30 -13.90
CA GLY A 123 1.21 -0.47 -13.75
C GLY A 123 0.97 1.04 -13.89
N SER A 124 -0.24 1.47 -14.24
CA SER A 124 -0.63 2.87 -14.29
C SER A 124 -0.95 3.47 -12.90
N ASP A 125 -1.20 2.64 -11.90
CA ASP A 125 -1.47 3.06 -10.52
C ASP A 125 -0.30 2.69 -9.60
N THR A 126 0.53 3.67 -9.29
CA THR A 126 1.71 3.49 -8.42
C THR A 126 1.36 3.12 -6.98
N VAL A 127 0.16 3.47 -6.52
CA VAL A 127 -0.32 3.16 -5.16
C VAL A 127 -0.67 1.69 -5.06
N VAL A 128 -1.36 1.16 -6.04
CA VAL A 128 -1.72 -0.26 -6.11
C VAL A 128 -0.48 -1.13 -6.26
N GLN A 129 0.48 -0.71 -7.07
CA GLN A 129 1.76 -1.40 -7.23
C GLN A 129 2.53 -1.50 -5.90
N SER A 130 2.57 -0.43 -5.13
CA SER A 130 3.24 -0.41 -3.82
C SER A 130 2.56 -1.34 -2.81
N ALA A 131 1.24 -1.43 -2.84
CA ALA A 131 0.47 -2.32 -1.97
C ALA A 131 0.66 -3.80 -2.33
N ALA A 132 0.75 -4.12 -3.63
CA ALA A 132 0.93 -5.49 -4.11
C ALA A 132 2.31 -6.08 -3.74
N ILE A 133 3.35 -5.25 -3.61
CA ILE A 133 4.70 -5.68 -3.20
C ILE A 133 4.75 -6.07 -1.71
N GLN A 134 3.81 -5.58 -0.90
CA GLN A 134 3.76 -5.84 0.54
C GLN A 134 2.87 -7.04 0.94
N LEU A 135 2.21 -7.67 -0.02
CA LEU A 135 1.41 -8.88 0.16
C LEU A 135 2.29 -10.14 0.07
#